data_0cb61e121d655c0e84e32b27f2fc0d26
#
_entry.id   0cb61e121d655c0e84e32b27f2fc0d26
#
_cell.length_a   1.000
_cell.length_b   1.000
_cell.length_c   1.000
_cell.angle_alpha   90.00
_cell.angle_beta   90.00
_cell.angle_gamma   90.00
#
_symmetry.space_group_name_H-M   'P 1'
#
loop_
_entity.id
_entity.type
_entity.pdbx_description
1 polymer ?
#
loop_
_entity_poly.entity_id
_entity_poly.type
_entity_poly.pdbx_seq_one_letter_code
_entity_poly.pdbx_strand_id
1 'polypeptide(L)'
;MDRRTTLAMLLCMLILLGWQKFFIEPRMAPQVSTQPTEAATQNEKQPAQAVAAASATQPLLAPTAQPRMVRTLALQGANGQIILSDDGSFLSDWILKDYKQGMAKDAAQVDVRSLTHQVGQLKLAFDDTSLAYLSEVQGKLQATPQGAIWTYEDSNVKLLREFIVSPQTTYLDAKITAEFKTRSPRFAFVSLVSQGTGQDQEAQDQQLLYWHQAVERVPLKDSIEQKQIAAPVKFIAATSRYFILAAVDQSPVAPNALQQPAGNKTGRMSLVYPVTSQSIQVPLRIYFGPKELEALRQVDPTLDHAIDFGWFTVCAYPLLKLLKWLYQFVQNYGISIILLTLLLKMITFPLNYKSMKNMKNMAKLQPQLQRIKERYKDDREALNREMLLLMKNHGYNPMAGCLPILIQMPIFFALYRVLYSSIELYHAPFGFWIHDLSSRDPLYITPVLLSLTMFIQQKLTPNTATDPAQAKMMQLMPLIFGAFMIALPSGLTLYMLVNALASIGQQLFLNKKLDIKPA
;
A
#
# COMPACT_ATOMS: atom_id res chain seq x y z
N MET A 1 13.77 19.13 34.67
CA MET A 1 13.68 19.10 33.21
C MET A 1 13.00 20.37 32.74
N ASP A 2 13.59 21.02 31.77
CA ASP A 2 13.13 22.31 31.32
C ASP A 2 11.82 22.22 30.51
N ARG A 3 10.89 23.14 30.74
CA ARG A 3 9.59 23.21 30.07
C ARG A 3 9.70 23.18 28.54
N ARG A 4 10.78 23.76 27.98
CA ARG A 4 11.06 23.78 26.53
C ARG A 4 11.64 22.45 26.02
N THR A 5 12.46 21.77 26.81
CA THR A 5 12.99 20.43 26.47
C THR A 5 11.87 19.39 26.54
N THR A 6 10.98 19.52 27.53
CA THR A 6 9.77 18.70 27.65
C THR A 6 8.83 18.98 26.49
N LEU A 7 8.66 20.27 26.09
CA LEU A 7 7.84 20.66 24.94
C LEU A 7 8.44 20.16 23.61
N ALA A 8 9.76 20.22 23.44
CA ALA A 8 10.46 19.68 22.27
C ALA A 8 10.38 18.16 22.21
N MET A 9 10.52 17.45 23.34
CA MET A 9 10.27 16.01 23.43
C MET A 9 8.81 15.66 23.13
N LEU A 10 7.86 16.45 23.67
CA LEU A 10 6.43 16.29 23.42
C LEU A 10 6.11 16.59 21.94
N LEU A 11 6.75 17.59 21.34
CA LEU A 11 6.61 17.91 19.92
C LEU A 11 7.21 16.81 19.04
N CYS A 12 8.39 16.28 19.35
CA CYS A 12 8.97 15.12 18.65
C CYS A 12 8.10 13.88 18.82
N MET A 13 7.55 13.65 20.01
CA MET A 13 6.63 12.56 20.28
C MET A 13 5.28 12.78 19.58
N LEU A 14 4.77 14.01 19.52
CA LEU A 14 3.58 14.38 18.75
C LEU A 14 3.82 14.26 17.24
N ILE A 15 5.01 14.60 16.76
CA ILE A 15 5.41 14.38 15.36
C ILE A 15 5.50 12.88 15.07
N LEU A 16 6.05 12.07 15.97
CA LEU A 16 6.09 10.60 15.85
C LEU A 16 4.69 9.98 15.97
N LEU A 17 3.86 10.43 16.90
CA LEU A 17 2.47 9.99 17.06
C LEU A 17 1.58 10.51 15.92
N GLY A 18 1.78 11.75 15.49
CA GLY A 18 1.16 12.30 14.29
C GLY A 18 1.60 11.54 13.04
N TRP A 19 2.87 11.20 12.96
CA TRP A 19 3.42 10.31 11.95
C TRP A 19 2.74 8.92 12.00
N GLN A 20 2.64 8.30 13.18
CA GLN A 20 1.98 7.01 13.38
C GLN A 20 0.49 7.08 12.97
N LYS A 21 -0.20 8.16 13.34
CA LYS A 21 -1.62 8.37 13.03
C LYS A 21 -1.87 8.75 11.57
N PHE A 22 -0.97 9.54 10.95
CA PHE A 22 -1.12 10.00 9.56
C PHE A 22 -0.53 9.04 8.53
N PHE A 23 0.44 8.21 8.89
CA PHE A 23 1.16 7.34 7.96
C PHE A 23 0.96 5.84 8.21
N ILE A 24 0.60 5.45 9.44
CA ILE A 24 0.35 4.05 9.81
C ILE A 24 -1.15 3.77 9.93
N GLU A 25 -1.96 4.74 10.40
CA GLU A 25 -3.41 4.64 10.35
C GLU A 25 -3.95 5.19 9.02
N PRO A 26 -4.80 4.44 8.31
CA PRO A 26 -5.44 4.94 7.10
C PRO A 26 -6.34 6.14 7.44
N ARG A 27 -6.28 7.18 6.61
CA ARG A 27 -7.04 8.42 6.78
C ARG A 27 -8.54 8.12 6.85
N MET A 28 -9.17 8.48 7.96
CA MET A 28 -10.60 8.78 7.96
C MET A 28 -10.82 10.04 7.11
N ALA A 29 -11.71 9.95 6.13
CA ALA A 29 -12.18 11.10 5.36
C ALA A 29 -12.74 12.17 6.33
N PRO A 30 -12.57 13.47 6.05
CA PRO A 30 -13.13 14.52 6.89
C PRO A 30 -14.66 14.35 6.95
N GLN A 31 -15.20 14.28 8.15
CA GLN A 31 -16.65 14.36 8.37
C GLN A 31 -17.11 15.73 7.89
N VAL A 32 -17.93 15.75 6.85
CA VAL A 32 -18.70 16.93 6.46
C VAL A 32 -19.76 17.14 7.52
N SER A 33 -19.57 18.13 8.35
CA SER A 33 -20.56 18.65 9.29
C SER A 33 -21.72 19.21 8.48
N THR A 34 -22.84 18.52 8.50
CA THR A 34 -24.11 19.05 8.00
C THR A 34 -24.71 19.98 9.05
N GLN A 35 -24.48 21.29 8.93
CA GLN A 35 -25.38 22.28 9.47
C GLN A 35 -26.38 22.70 8.38
N PRO A 36 -27.67 22.81 8.67
CA PRO A 36 -28.65 23.26 7.71
C PRO A 36 -28.62 24.78 7.63
N THR A 37 -28.34 25.32 6.45
CA THR A 37 -28.57 26.75 6.15
C THR A 37 -29.69 26.86 5.13
N GLU A 38 -30.70 27.64 5.51
CA GLU A 38 -31.88 27.99 4.73
C GLU A 38 -31.56 28.75 3.45
N ALA A 39 -32.31 28.42 2.45
CA ALA A 39 -32.80 29.13 1.28
C ALA A 39 -32.07 30.38 0.74
N ALA A 40 -31.65 30.28 -0.52
CA ALA A 40 -31.83 31.34 -1.51
C ALA A 40 -31.95 30.72 -2.91
N THR A 41 -33.09 30.97 -3.50
CA THR A 41 -33.52 30.67 -4.87
C THR A 41 -32.70 31.44 -5.89
N GLN A 42 -32.11 30.79 -6.90
CA GLN A 42 -32.06 31.37 -8.26
C GLN A 42 -31.77 30.28 -9.30
N ASN A 43 -32.56 30.32 -10.35
CA ASN A 43 -32.54 29.58 -11.60
C ASN A 43 -31.21 29.69 -12.35
N GLU A 44 -30.69 28.53 -12.86
CA GLU A 44 -30.20 28.49 -14.24
C GLU A 44 -29.98 27.04 -14.71
N LYS A 45 -30.62 26.77 -15.82
CA LYS A 45 -30.46 25.75 -16.88
C LYS A 45 -29.67 24.44 -16.59
N GLN A 46 -30.43 23.35 -16.68
CA GLN A 46 -29.96 21.96 -16.82
C GLN A 46 -28.92 21.75 -17.91
N PRO A 47 -27.99 20.80 -17.65
CA PRO A 47 -27.91 19.65 -18.52
C PRO A 47 -27.87 18.30 -17.77
N ALA A 48 -28.48 17.32 -18.41
CA ALA A 48 -28.37 15.88 -18.24
C ALA A 48 -28.71 15.30 -16.84
N GLN A 49 -29.83 14.64 -16.80
CA GLN A 49 -30.41 13.84 -15.73
C GLN A 49 -29.38 13.10 -14.87
N ALA A 50 -29.11 13.63 -13.69
CA ALA A 50 -28.67 12.82 -12.58
C ALA A 50 -29.84 11.92 -12.20
N VAL A 51 -29.69 10.61 -12.45
CA VAL A 51 -30.62 9.59 -11.96
C VAL A 51 -30.71 9.77 -10.44
N ALA A 52 -31.87 10.11 -9.96
CA ALA A 52 -32.16 10.34 -8.55
C ALA A 52 -31.52 9.25 -7.68
N ALA A 53 -30.81 9.66 -6.63
CA ALA A 53 -30.25 8.79 -5.61
C ALA A 53 -31.41 8.12 -4.82
N ALA A 54 -32.06 7.15 -5.44
CA ALA A 54 -32.91 6.21 -4.73
C ALA A 54 -31.98 5.39 -3.83
N SER A 55 -32.23 5.38 -2.52
CA SER A 55 -31.53 4.54 -1.55
C SER A 55 -31.45 3.12 -2.08
N ALA A 56 -30.26 2.68 -2.48
CA ALA A 56 -30.06 1.33 -2.98
C ALA A 56 -30.36 0.35 -1.84
N THR A 57 -31.36 -0.46 -2.03
CA THR A 57 -31.72 -1.54 -1.12
C THR A 57 -30.56 -2.54 -1.07
N GLN A 58 -30.38 -3.25 0.04
CA GLN A 58 -29.25 -4.18 0.22
C GLN A 58 -29.33 -5.35 -0.77
N PRO A 59 -28.18 -5.90 -1.22
CA PRO A 59 -28.17 -7.13 -2.00
C PRO A 59 -28.71 -8.28 -1.15
N LEU A 60 -29.72 -8.96 -1.64
CA LEU A 60 -30.34 -10.11 -0.99
C LEU A 60 -29.61 -11.36 -1.45
N LEU A 61 -28.86 -11.96 -0.53
CA LEU A 61 -28.18 -13.24 -0.71
C LEU A 61 -29.04 -14.34 -0.07
N ALA A 62 -29.09 -15.49 -0.70
CA ALA A 62 -29.69 -16.67 -0.09
C ALA A 62 -28.94 -17.08 1.18
N PRO A 63 -29.59 -17.63 2.20
CA PRO A 63 -28.90 -18.30 3.29
C PRO A 63 -28.08 -19.46 2.73
N THR A 64 -26.87 -19.66 3.26
CA THR A 64 -25.92 -20.68 2.79
C THR A 64 -26.59 -22.04 2.64
N ALA A 65 -26.64 -22.56 1.42
CA ALA A 65 -27.26 -23.84 1.10
C ALA A 65 -26.42 -25.01 1.65
N GLN A 66 -27.07 -26.18 1.81
CA GLN A 66 -26.39 -27.43 2.18
C GLN A 66 -25.29 -27.77 1.17
N PRO A 67 -24.21 -28.47 1.58
CA PRO A 67 -23.09 -28.83 0.70
C PRO A 67 -23.60 -29.67 -0.48
N ARG A 68 -23.54 -29.08 -1.67
CA ARG A 68 -23.92 -29.72 -2.94
C ARG A 68 -22.64 -30.09 -3.70
N MET A 69 -22.71 -31.09 -4.57
CA MET A 69 -21.62 -31.39 -5.50
C MET A 69 -21.51 -30.24 -6.51
N VAL A 70 -20.47 -29.43 -6.37
CA VAL A 70 -20.15 -28.33 -7.29
C VAL A 70 -19.27 -28.89 -8.42
N ARG A 71 -19.69 -28.67 -9.66
CA ARG A 71 -18.86 -28.99 -10.82
C ARG A 71 -18.00 -27.78 -11.14
N THR A 72 -16.72 -28.04 -11.43
CA THR A 72 -15.75 -27.00 -11.76
C THR A 72 -15.21 -27.21 -13.17
N LEU A 73 -14.86 -26.10 -13.82
CA LEU A 73 -14.19 -26.07 -15.10
C LEU A 73 -12.92 -25.24 -14.97
N ALA A 74 -11.79 -25.84 -15.31
CA ALA A 74 -10.49 -25.16 -15.27
C ALA A 74 -10.14 -24.60 -16.65
N LEU A 75 -9.86 -23.31 -16.69
CA LEU A 75 -9.38 -22.58 -17.86
C LEU A 75 -7.92 -22.16 -17.64
N GLN A 76 -7.12 -22.19 -18.71
CA GLN A 76 -5.72 -21.81 -18.62
C GLN A 76 -5.55 -20.36 -19.07
N GLY A 77 -5.22 -19.47 -18.14
CA GLY A 77 -4.85 -18.08 -18.39
C GLY A 77 -3.32 -17.90 -18.50
N ALA A 78 -2.89 -16.69 -18.89
CA ALA A 78 -1.46 -16.36 -19.02
C ALA A 78 -0.69 -16.48 -17.68
N ASN A 79 -1.29 -16.06 -16.57
CA ASN A 79 -0.66 -16.01 -15.25
C ASN A 79 -1.03 -17.20 -14.33
N GLY A 80 -1.89 -18.13 -14.79
CA GLY A 80 -2.28 -19.26 -13.97
C GLY A 80 -3.57 -19.93 -14.41
N GLN A 81 -4.10 -20.79 -13.54
CA GLN A 81 -5.31 -21.56 -13.78
C GLN A 81 -6.52 -20.88 -13.12
N ILE A 82 -7.56 -20.64 -13.91
CA ILE A 82 -8.82 -20.05 -13.48
C ILE A 82 -9.83 -21.19 -13.34
N ILE A 83 -10.44 -21.32 -12.17
CA ILE A 83 -11.43 -22.37 -11.88
C ILE A 83 -12.80 -21.73 -11.71
N LEU A 84 -13.66 -21.96 -12.68
CA LEU A 84 -15.05 -21.56 -12.65
C LEU A 84 -15.90 -22.67 -12.01
N SER A 85 -17.01 -22.29 -11.37
CA SER A 85 -17.95 -23.23 -10.77
C SER A 85 -19.34 -23.11 -11.37
N ASP A 86 -20.12 -24.17 -11.27
CA ASP A 86 -21.51 -24.19 -11.69
C ASP A 86 -22.48 -23.63 -10.63
N ASP A 87 -21.98 -23.29 -9.44
CA ASP A 87 -22.74 -22.60 -8.39
C ASP A 87 -22.97 -21.12 -8.72
N GLY A 88 -23.65 -20.38 -7.87
CA GLY A 88 -23.98 -18.97 -8.10
C GLY A 88 -22.77 -18.01 -8.12
N SER A 89 -21.54 -18.47 -7.87
CA SER A 89 -20.33 -17.65 -7.92
C SER A 89 -19.76 -17.54 -9.34
N PHE A 90 -19.00 -16.48 -9.64
CA PHE A 90 -18.30 -16.36 -10.93
C PHE A 90 -16.99 -17.11 -10.93
N LEU A 91 -16.30 -17.12 -9.82
CA LEU A 91 -14.96 -17.62 -9.67
C LEU A 91 -14.88 -18.52 -8.44
N SER A 92 -14.61 -19.79 -8.64
CA SER A 92 -14.33 -20.72 -7.53
C SER A 92 -12.93 -20.53 -7.01
N ASP A 93 -11.95 -20.47 -7.93
CA ASP A 93 -10.56 -20.29 -7.58
C ASP A 93 -9.76 -19.67 -8.75
N TRP A 94 -8.60 -19.10 -8.46
CA TRP A 94 -7.61 -18.67 -9.43
C TRP A 94 -6.23 -18.90 -8.84
N ILE A 95 -5.48 -19.80 -9.43
CA ILE A 95 -4.19 -20.27 -8.93
C ILE A 95 -3.08 -19.70 -9.79
N LEU A 96 -2.17 -18.93 -9.20
CA LEU A 96 -1.04 -18.33 -9.90
C LEU A 96 0.09 -19.35 -10.08
N LYS A 97 0.65 -19.47 -11.31
CA LYS A 97 1.69 -20.47 -11.59
C LYS A 97 3.07 -20.09 -11.04
N ASP A 98 3.39 -18.78 -11.01
CA ASP A 98 4.74 -18.27 -10.74
C ASP A 98 4.93 -17.84 -9.28
N TYR A 99 3.88 -17.91 -8.44
CA TYR A 99 3.91 -17.45 -7.05
C TYR A 99 3.49 -18.54 -6.09
N LYS A 100 4.28 -18.71 -5.03
CA LYS A 100 4.02 -19.67 -3.94
C LYS A 100 3.71 -18.94 -2.64
N GLN A 101 2.93 -19.55 -1.77
CA GLN A 101 2.58 -18.99 -0.45
C GLN A 101 3.75 -19.01 0.54
N GLY A 102 4.82 -19.77 0.26
CA GLY A 102 5.98 -19.89 1.11
C GLY A 102 7.23 -20.30 0.34
N MET A 103 8.38 -20.30 1.03
CA MET A 103 9.70 -20.60 0.47
C MET A 103 9.99 -22.10 0.31
N ALA A 104 9.19 -22.98 0.90
CA ALA A 104 9.37 -24.43 0.76
C ALA A 104 9.17 -24.88 -0.70
N LYS A 105 9.94 -25.88 -1.15
CA LYS A 105 9.82 -26.36 -2.54
C LYS A 105 8.43 -26.92 -2.86
N ASP A 106 7.76 -27.47 -1.87
CA ASP A 106 6.41 -28.03 -1.88
C ASP A 106 5.33 -27.07 -1.41
N ALA A 107 5.68 -25.80 -1.16
CA ALA A 107 4.70 -24.78 -0.78
C ALA A 107 3.61 -24.63 -1.84
N ALA A 108 2.36 -24.50 -1.39
CA ALA A 108 1.20 -24.29 -2.25
C ALA A 108 1.36 -23.02 -3.10
N GLN A 109 0.80 -23.03 -4.29
CA GLN A 109 0.73 -21.84 -5.12
C GLN A 109 -0.21 -20.80 -4.49
N VAL A 110 0.04 -19.52 -4.79
CA VAL A 110 -0.86 -18.44 -4.37
C VAL A 110 -2.17 -18.56 -5.13
N ASP A 111 -3.26 -18.60 -4.41
CA ASP A 111 -4.62 -18.64 -4.96
C ASP A 111 -5.46 -17.43 -4.50
N VAL A 112 -6.62 -17.26 -5.11
CA VAL A 112 -7.54 -16.16 -4.79
C VAL A 112 -8.05 -16.21 -3.35
N ARG A 113 -8.08 -17.38 -2.73
CA ARG A 113 -8.53 -17.58 -1.34
C ARG A 113 -7.57 -16.96 -0.34
N SER A 114 -6.29 -16.79 -0.72
CA SER A 114 -5.31 -16.06 0.11
C SER A 114 -5.72 -14.61 0.39
N LEU A 115 -6.53 -14.01 -0.50
CA LEU A 115 -7.08 -12.65 -0.32
C LEU A 115 -8.47 -12.63 0.31
N THR A 116 -9.28 -13.60 0.00
CA THR A 116 -10.72 -13.53 0.27
C THR A 116 -11.15 -14.48 1.38
N HIS A 117 -10.35 -15.50 1.67
CA HIS A 117 -10.65 -16.58 2.62
C HIS A 117 -12.00 -17.28 2.40
N GLN A 118 -12.65 -17.03 1.27
CA GLN A 118 -13.94 -17.61 0.91
C GLN A 118 -13.86 -18.32 -0.43
N VAL A 119 -14.61 -19.38 -0.55
CA VAL A 119 -14.86 -20.07 -1.81
C VAL A 119 -15.97 -19.32 -2.56
N GLY A 120 -15.81 -19.18 -3.86
CA GLY A 120 -16.85 -18.56 -4.71
C GLY A 120 -16.86 -17.05 -4.63
N GLN A 121 -16.08 -16.41 -5.48
CA GLN A 121 -15.93 -14.97 -5.53
C GLN A 121 -16.80 -14.33 -6.61
N LEU A 122 -17.13 -13.05 -6.42
CA LEU A 122 -17.94 -12.23 -7.33
C LEU A 122 -19.36 -12.81 -7.52
N LYS A 123 -20.20 -12.65 -6.50
CA LYS A 123 -21.61 -13.09 -6.54
C LYS A 123 -22.51 -12.02 -7.16
N LEU A 124 -23.42 -12.48 -8.03
CA LEU A 124 -24.53 -11.68 -8.54
C LEU A 124 -25.70 -11.77 -7.55
N ALA A 125 -26.26 -10.62 -7.21
CA ALA A 125 -27.46 -10.53 -6.37
C ALA A 125 -28.38 -9.41 -6.89
N PHE A 126 -29.61 -9.40 -6.41
CA PHE A 126 -30.64 -8.41 -6.76
C PHE A 126 -31.28 -7.83 -5.50
N ASP A 127 -31.99 -6.71 -5.63
CA ASP A 127 -32.74 -6.08 -4.54
C ASP A 127 -34.19 -6.67 -4.38
N ASP A 128 -34.52 -7.69 -5.13
CA ASP A 128 -35.81 -8.39 -5.05
C ASP A 128 -35.67 -9.72 -4.28
N THR A 129 -36.44 -9.89 -3.20
CA THR A 129 -36.42 -11.09 -2.35
C THR A 129 -36.79 -12.36 -3.12
N SER A 130 -37.64 -12.26 -4.13
CA SER A 130 -38.04 -13.38 -4.98
C SER A 130 -36.88 -13.91 -5.83
N LEU A 131 -35.80 -13.11 -6.01
CA LEU A 131 -34.60 -13.44 -6.78
C LEU A 131 -33.38 -13.76 -5.92
N ALA A 132 -33.51 -13.77 -4.59
CA ALA A 132 -32.38 -13.99 -3.67
C ALA A 132 -31.70 -15.35 -3.90
N TYR A 133 -32.45 -16.37 -4.28
CA TYR A 133 -31.91 -17.72 -4.57
C TYR A 133 -30.89 -17.75 -5.73
N LEU A 134 -30.94 -16.75 -6.62
CA LEU A 134 -30.02 -16.67 -7.78
C LEU A 134 -28.54 -16.48 -7.39
N SER A 135 -28.27 -16.03 -6.17
CA SER A 135 -26.91 -15.92 -5.65
C SER A 135 -26.24 -17.29 -5.41
N GLU A 136 -27.02 -18.39 -5.34
CA GLU A 136 -26.54 -19.74 -5.05
C GLU A 136 -27.12 -20.80 -6.00
N VAL A 137 -27.69 -20.37 -7.12
CA VAL A 137 -28.31 -21.27 -8.09
C VAL A 137 -27.23 -22.04 -8.88
N GLN A 138 -27.46 -23.32 -9.11
CA GLN A 138 -26.61 -24.16 -9.94
C GLN A 138 -27.04 -24.08 -11.40
N GLY A 139 -26.14 -23.65 -12.27
CA GLY A 139 -26.36 -23.55 -13.70
C GLY A 139 -25.60 -24.60 -14.52
N LYS A 140 -25.75 -24.52 -15.83
CA LYS A 140 -25.03 -25.37 -16.77
C LYS A 140 -23.75 -24.66 -17.21
N LEU A 141 -22.59 -25.20 -16.82
CA LEU A 141 -21.28 -24.69 -17.20
C LEU A 141 -20.74 -25.51 -18.39
N GLN A 142 -20.39 -24.83 -19.48
CA GLN A 142 -19.89 -25.42 -20.72
C GLN A 142 -18.60 -24.73 -21.16
N ALA A 143 -17.60 -25.50 -21.56
CA ALA A 143 -16.39 -24.98 -22.15
C ALA A 143 -16.65 -24.49 -23.58
N THR A 144 -15.99 -23.40 -23.97
CA THR A 144 -15.93 -22.87 -25.33
C THR A 144 -14.47 -22.80 -25.78
N PRO A 145 -14.19 -22.62 -27.09
CA PRO A 145 -12.81 -22.48 -27.57
C PRO A 145 -12.02 -21.32 -26.95
N GLN A 146 -12.72 -20.30 -26.47
CA GLN A 146 -12.11 -19.07 -25.91
C GLN A 146 -12.38 -18.89 -24.41
N GLY A 147 -13.00 -19.87 -23.75
CA GLY A 147 -13.34 -19.74 -22.33
C GLY A 147 -14.47 -20.63 -21.87
N ALA A 148 -15.54 -20.07 -21.31
CA ALA A 148 -16.69 -20.83 -20.83
C ALA A 148 -17.99 -20.02 -20.91
N ILE A 149 -19.11 -20.73 -20.95
CA ILE A 149 -20.47 -20.17 -20.85
C ILE A 149 -21.17 -20.89 -19.69
N TRP A 150 -21.72 -20.10 -18.77
CA TRP A 150 -22.58 -20.58 -17.71
C TRP A 150 -24.01 -20.07 -17.97
N THR A 151 -25.00 -20.98 -17.93
CA THR A 151 -26.42 -20.65 -18.21
C THR A 151 -27.30 -21.19 -17.12
N TYR A 152 -28.30 -20.39 -16.78
CA TYR A 152 -29.40 -20.78 -15.92
C TYR A 152 -30.70 -20.17 -16.44
N GLU A 153 -31.79 -20.93 -16.42
CA GLU A 153 -33.08 -20.46 -16.87
C GLU A 153 -34.20 -21.13 -16.05
N ASP A 154 -35.13 -20.30 -15.58
CA ASP A 154 -36.36 -20.74 -14.90
C ASP A 154 -37.60 -19.92 -15.39
N SER A 155 -38.69 -19.98 -14.63
CA SER A 155 -39.90 -19.23 -14.93
C SER A 155 -39.77 -17.72 -14.77
N ASN A 156 -38.79 -17.23 -13.98
CA ASN A 156 -38.64 -15.83 -13.59
C ASN A 156 -37.54 -15.11 -14.35
N VAL A 157 -36.45 -15.83 -14.64
CA VAL A 157 -35.24 -15.21 -15.19
C VAL A 157 -34.46 -16.17 -16.06
N LYS A 158 -33.75 -15.62 -17.05
CA LYS A 158 -32.70 -16.30 -17.79
C LYS A 158 -31.36 -15.56 -17.53
N LEU A 159 -30.40 -16.29 -17.02
CA LEU A 159 -29.03 -15.80 -16.75
C LEU A 159 -28.05 -16.44 -17.71
N LEU A 160 -27.20 -15.59 -18.30
CA LEU A 160 -26.11 -16.00 -19.15
C LEU A 160 -24.84 -15.32 -18.62
N ARG A 161 -23.78 -16.08 -18.39
CA ARG A 161 -22.45 -15.57 -18.06
C ARG A 161 -21.45 -16.10 -19.08
N GLU A 162 -20.84 -15.20 -19.80
CA GLU A 162 -19.83 -15.51 -20.82
C GLU A 162 -18.46 -15.15 -20.23
N PHE A 163 -17.54 -16.09 -20.22
CA PHE A 163 -16.18 -15.91 -19.74
C PHE A 163 -15.22 -16.10 -20.91
N ILE A 164 -14.36 -15.08 -21.14
CA ILE A 164 -13.38 -15.10 -22.22
C ILE A 164 -11.99 -14.99 -21.59
N VAL A 165 -11.15 -16.00 -21.83
CA VAL A 165 -9.76 -16.07 -21.37
C VAL A 165 -8.85 -16.06 -22.59
N SER A 166 -7.92 -15.13 -22.65
CA SER A 166 -6.88 -15.13 -23.67
C SER A 166 -5.57 -15.66 -23.06
N PRO A 167 -4.86 -16.56 -23.74
CA PRO A 167 -3.53 -16.99 -23.31
C PRO A 167 -2.48 -15.87 -23.27
N GLN A 168 -2.79 -14.73 -23.86
CA GLN A 168 -1.89 -13.56 -23.94
C GLN A 168 -2.20 -12.51 -22.89
N THR A 169 -3.38 -12.56 -22.25
CA THR A 169 -3.81 -11.60 -21.24
C THR A 169 -3.84 -12.21 -19.85
N THR A 170 -3.51 -11.39 -18.85
CA THR A 170 -3.49 -11.80 -17.44
C THR A 170 -4.84 -11.61 -16.74
N TYR A 171 -5.89 -11.30 -17.49
CA TYR A 171 -7.24 -11.04 -16.99
C TYR A 171 -8.29 -11.91 -17.69
N LEU A 172 -9.45 -11.98 -17.07
CA LEU A 172 -10.65 -12.66 -17.53
C LEU A 172 -11.69 -11.60 -17.89
N ASP A 173 -12.14 -11.55 -19.14
CA ASP A 173 -13.33 -10.78 -19.50
C ASP A 173 -14.59 -11.61 -19.22
N ALA A 174 -15.52 -11.02 -18.45
CA ALA A 174 -16.79 -11.64 -18.08
C ALA A 174 -17.95 -10.74 -18.51
N LYS A 175 -18.94 -11.30 -19.16
CA LYS A 175 -20.19 -10.61 -19.49
C LYS A 175 -21.36 -11.33 -18.87
N ILE A 176 -22.11 -10.62 -18.03
CA ILE A 176 -23.32 -11.12 -17.41
C ILE A 176 -24.50 -10.55 -18.14
N THR A 177 -25.43 -11.40 -18.56
CA THR A 177 -26.70 -11.00 -19.11
C THR A 177 -27.82 -11.61 -18.28
N ALA A 178 -28.73 -10.80 -17.77
CA ALA A 178 -29.92 -11.24 -17.07
C ALA A 178 -31.18 -10.74 -17.84
N GLU A 179 -32.07 -11.64 -18.20
CA GLU A 179 -33.37 -11.37 -18.84
C GLU A 179 -34.48 -11.76 -17.86
N PHE A 180 -35.26 -10.80 -17.43
CA PHE A 180 -36.36 -11.00 -16.48
C PHE A 180 -37.69 -11.28 -17.21
N LYS A 181 -38.28 -12.44 -16.96
CA LYS A 181 -39.50 -12.88 -17.61
C LYS A 181 -40.78 -12.37 -16.93
N THR A 182 -40.65 -12.04 -15.64
CA THR A 182 -41.75 -11.56 -14.81
C THR A 182 -41.51 -10.10 -14.41
N ARG A 183 -41.08 -9.84 -13.19
CA ARG A 183 -40.81 -8.51 -12.66
C ARG A 183 -39.28 -8.25 -12.68
N SER A 184 -38.91 -7.10 -13.21
CA SER A 184 -37.51 -6.65 -13.13
C SER A 184 -37.16 -6.11 -11.73
N PRO A 185 -36.03 -6.48 -11.13
CA PRO A 185 -35.52 -5.81 -9.94
C PRO A 185 -35.14 -4.37 -10.28
N ARG A 186 -34.94 -3.52 -9.28
CA ARG A 186 -34.48 -2.15 -9.50
C ARG A 186 -32.94 -2.08 -9.64
N PHE A 187 -32.23 -2.97 -8.94
CA PHE A 187 -30.77 -2.98 -8.91
C PHE A 187 -30.23 -4.41 -9.02
N ALA A 188 -29.12 -4.53 -9.75
CA ALA A 188 -28.27 -5.70 -9.77
C ALA A 188 -26.94 -5.37 -9.07
N PHE A 189 -26.41 -6.30 -8.29
CA PHE A 189 -25.19 -6.16 -7.49
C PHE A 189 -24.18 -7.20 -7.92
N VAL A 190 -22.95 -6.76 -8.20
CA VAL A 190 -21.80 -7.68 -8.30
C VAL A 190 -20.93 -7.45 -7.08
N SER A 191 -20.90 -8.44 -6.21
CA SER A 191 -20.35 -8.32 -4.86
C SER A 191 -19.06 -9.10 -4.70
N LEU A 192 -18.06 -8.47 -4.09
CA LEU A 192 -16.79 -9.03 -3.66
C LEU A 192 -16.71 -8.99 -2.14
N VAL A 193 -16.35 -10.10 -1.52
CA VAL A 193 -16.21 -10.23 -0.07
C VAL A 193 -14.77 -10.54 0.27
N SER A 194 -14.23 -9.88 1.27
CA SER A 194 -12.89 -10.15 1.80
C SER A 194 -12.89 -10.11 3.33
N GLN A 195 -12.08 -10.96 3.93
CA GLN A 195 -11.95 -11.11 5.37
C GLN A 195 -10.50 -10.88 5.80
N GLY A 196 -10.30 -10.01 6.80
CA GLY A 196 -9.00 -9.81 7.44
C GLY A 196 -8.69 -10.94 8.42
N THR A 197 -7.59 -11.65 8.23
CA THR A 197 -7.21 -12.78 9.11
C THR A 197 -6.51 -12.35 10.39
N GLY A 198 -5.92 -11.18 10.43
CA GLY A 198 -5.41 -10.51 11.65
C GLY A 198 -4.19 -11.15 12.34
N GLN A 199 -3.64 -12.26 11.84
CA GLN A 199 -2.52 -12.94 12.51
C GLN A 199 -1.16 -12.72 11.83
N ASP A 200 -1.11 -12.59 10.51
CA ASP A 200 0.14 -12.40 9.77
C ASP A 200 0.32 -10.95 9.31
N GLN A 201 1.57 -10.52 9.10
CA GLN A 201 1.87 -9.18 8.60
C GLN A 201 1.20 -8.89 7.24
N GLU A 202 1.05 -9.91 6.40
CA GLU A 202 0.36 -9.79 5.11
C GLU A 202 -1.15 -9.60 5.29
N ALA A 203 -1.73 -10.25 6.29
CA ALA A 203 -3.14 -10.13 6.63
C ALA A 203 -3.51 -8.75 7.18
N GLN A 204 -2.57 -8.05 7.85
CA GLN A 204 -2.80 -6.69 8.33
C GLN A 204 -2.91 -5.67 7.19
N ASP A 205 -2.38 -5.97 6.01
CA ASP A 205 -2.45 -5.13 4.82
C ASP A 205 -3.67 -5.47 3.93
N GLN A 206 -4.54 -6.39 4.37
CA GLN A 206 -5.76 -6.73 3.63
C GLN A 206 -6.78 -5.61 3.70
N GLN A 207 -7.25 -5.19 2.52
CA GLN A 207 -8.16 -4.07 2.34
C GLN A 207 -9.12 -4.32 1.20
N LEU A 208 -10.30 -3.68 1.26
CA LEU A 208 -11.13 -3.46 0.07
C LEU A 208 -10.79 -2.11 -0.56
N LEU A 209 -10.80 -2.06 -1.86
CA LEU A 209 -10.57 -0.85 -2.65
C LEU A 209 -11.75 -0.56 -3.56
N TYR A 210 -11.98 0.72 -3.83
CA TYR A 210 -12.80 1.15 -4.95
C TYR A 210 -12.21 2.42 -5.58
N TRP A 211 -12.47 2.60 -6.88
CA TRP A 211 -12.02 3.77 -7.62
C TRP A 211 -13.19 4.70 -7.91
N HIS A 212 -13.12 5.91 -7.35
CA HIS A 212 -14.00 7.02 -7.62
C HIS A 212 -13.17 8.31 -7.65
N GLN A 213 -12.73 8.76 -8.81
CA GLN A 213 -11.77 9.86 -8.99
C GLN A 213 -10.39 9.61 -8.33
N ALA A 214 -10.34 8.87 -7.25
CA ALA A 214 -9.15 8.39 -6.55
C ALA A 214 -9.41 6.99 -5.98
N VAL A 215 -8.34 6.28 -5.60
CA VAL A 215 -8.47 5.01 -4.87
C VAL A 215 -8.83 5.29 -3.41
N GLU A 216 -10.00 4.82 -3.02
CA GLU A 216 -10.41 4.77 -1.63
C GLU A 216 -10.10 3.39 -1.04
N ARG A 217 -9.56 3.39 0.19
CA ARG A 217 -9.08 2.20 0.89
C ARG A 217 -9.92 1.93 2.13
N VAL A 218 -10.48 0.74 2.20
CA VAL A 218 -11.32 0.28 3.31
C VAL A 218 -10.59 -0.85 4.05
N PRO A 219 -9.91 -0.55 5.17
CA PRO A 219 -9.22 -1.58 5.95
C PRO A 219 -10.25 -2.53 6.59
N LEU A 220 -9.92 -3.82 6.60
CA LEU A 220 -10.76 -4.87 7.20
C LEU A 220 -10.56 -4.91 8.72
N LYS A 221 -11.21 -3.98 9.42
CA LYS A 221 -11.23 -3.85 10.89
C LYS A 221 -12.50 -4.45 11.48
N ASP A 222 -12.58 -4.50 12.82
CA ASP A 222 -13.71 -5.08 13.56
C ASP A 222 -15.06 -4.39 13.27
N SER A 223 -15.05 -3.12 12.86
CA SER A 223 -16.24 -2.36 12.46
C SER A 223 -16.05 -1.75 11.08
N ILE A 224 -16.73 -2.31 10.08
CA ILE A 224 -16.84 -1.72 8.74
C ILE A 224 -18.19 -1.03 8.68
N GLU A 225 -18.19 0.26 8.39
CA GLU A 225 -19.40 1.04 8.26
C GLU A 225 -20.10 0.74 6.93
N GLN A 226 -21.43 0.71 6.95
CA GLN A 226 -22.21 0.68 5.72
C GLN A 226 -22.15 2.05 5.07
N LYS A 227 -21.71 2.09 3.80
CA LYS A 227 -21.57 3.33 3.02
C LYS A 227 -22.04 3.13 1.60
N GLN A 228 -23.00 3.94 1.18
CA GLN A 228 -23.40 4.02 -0.22
C GLN A 228 -22.52 5.07 -0.93
N ILE A 229 -21.89 4.67 -2.05
CA ILE A 229 -21.10 5.52 -2.91
C ILE A 229 -21.95 5.86 -4.12
N ALA A 230 -22.66 7.01 -4.02
CA ALA A 230 -23.55 7.51 -5.07
C ALA A 230 -22.76 8.28 -6.15
N ALA A 231 -21.72 7.66 -6.68
CA ALA A 231 -20.83 8.24 -7.68
C ALA A 231 -20.29 7.13 -8.58
N PRO A 232 -19.94 7.44 -9.84
CA PRO A 232 -19.39 6.46 -10.78
C PRO A 232 -18.16 5.76 -10.23
N VAL A 233 -18.21 4.44 -10.08
CA VAL A 233 -17.10 3.62 -9.60
C VAL A 233 -16.58 2.75 -10.74
N LYS A 234 -15.29 2.90 -11.05
CA LYS A 234 -14.66 2.17 -12.17
C LYS A 234 -14.29 0.74 -11.81
N PHE A 235 -13.82 0.51 -10.57
CA PHE A 235 -13.50 -0.83 -10.11
C PHE A 235 -13.70 -0.99 -8.61
N ILE A 236 -13.91 -2.24 -8.20
CA ILE A 236 -13.82 -2.70 -6.81
C ILE A 236 -12.75 -3.78 -6.73
N ALA A 237 -12.03 -3.86 -5.60
CA ALA A 237 -11.00 -4.87 -5.43
C ALA A 237 -10.83 -5.31 -3.96
N ALA A 238 -10.35 -6.54 -3.77
CA ALA A 238 -9.74 -7.02 -2.53
C ALA A 238 -8.24 -7.10 -2.73
N THR A 239 -7.45 -6.63 -1.77
CA THR A 239 -6.00 -6.59 -1.90
C THR A 239 -5.30 -7.00 -0.61
N SER A 240 -4.14 -7.64 -0.74
CA SER A 240 -3.12 -7.80 0.30
C SER A 240 -1.94 -6.88 0.01
N ARG A 241 -0.82 -7.12 0.66
CA ARG A 241 0.43 -6.41 0.38
C ARG A 241 0.88 -6.58 -1.08
N TYR A 242 0.83 -7.78 -1.62
CA TYR A 242 1.43 -8.15 -2.90
C TYR A 242 0.44 -8.48 -4.00
N PHE A 243 -0.76 -8.94 -3.66
CA PHE A 243 -1.75 -9.44 -4.60
C PHE A 243 -3.04 -8.64 -4.57
N ILE A 244 -3.79 -8.71 -5.66
CA ILE A 244 -5.07 -8.03 -5.83
C ILE A 244 -6.05 -8.91 -6.64
N LEU A 245 -7.30 -8.97 -6.18
CA LEU A 245 -8.44 -9.42 -6.96
C LEU A 245 -9.29 -8.19 -7.27
N ALA A 246 -9.39 -7.81 -8.53
CA ALA A 246 -10.14 -6.65 -8.98
C ALA A 246 -11.24 -7.03 -9.96
N ALA A 247 -12.40 -6.38 -9.85
CA ALA A 247 -13.48 -6.39 -10.83
C ALA A 247 -13.62 -4.97 -11.38
N VAL A 248 -13.21 -4.79 -12.64
CA VAL A 248 -13.21 -3.52 -13.36
C VAL A 248 -14.44 -3.45 -14.25
N ASP A 249 -15.25 -2.44 -14.06
CA ASP A 249 -16.42 -2.21 -14.89
C ASP A 249 -16.05 -1.78 -16.30
N GLN A 250 -16.69 -2.39 -17.29
CA GLN A 250 -16.52 -2.09 -18.71
C GLN A 250 -17.82 -1.56 -19.34
N SER A 251 -18.82 -1.22 -18.52
CA SER A 251 -20.09 -0.66 -19.03
C SER A 251 -19.91 0.80 -19.50
N PRO A 252 -20.73 1.24 -20.47
CA PRO A 252 -20.67 2.63 -20.94
C PRO A 252 -21.08 3.65 -19.87
N VAL A 253 -21.87 3.23 -18.88
CA VAL A 253 -22.27 4.05 -17.72
C VAL A 253 -21.75 3.35 -16.47
N ALA A 254 -20.79 3.95 -15.80
CA ALA A 254 -20.20 3.37 -14.61
C ALA A 254 -21.22 3.22 -13.47
N PRO A 255 -21.21 2.07 -12.77
CA PRO A 255 -22.11 1.81 -11.66
C PRO A 255 -21.77 2.65 -10.42
N ASN A 256 -22.72 2.71 -9.49
CA ASN A 256 -22.46 3.11 -8.11
C ASN A 256 -21.79 1.97 -7.33
N ALA A 257 -21.40 2.21 -6.07
CA ALA A 257 -20.95 1.13 -5.22
C ALA A 257 -21.60 1.16 -3.84
N LEU A 258 -21.58 0.01 -3.17
CA LEU A 258 -22.09 -0.19 -1.83
C LEU A 258 -21.07 -0.95 -0.99
N GLN A 259 -20.63 -0.32 0.10
CA GLN A 259 -19.79 -0.92 1.12
C GLN A 259 -20.67 -1.42 2.27
N GLN A 260 -20.44 -2.65 2.74
CA GLN A 260 -21.21 -3.24 3.83
C GLN A 260 -20.33 -4.10 4.75
N PRO A 261 -20.67 -4.18 6.05
CA PRO A 261 -20.13 -5.23 6.91
C PRO A 261 -20.69 -6.60 6.46
N ALA A 262 -19.86 -7.64 6.53
CA ALA A 262 -20.27 -9.00 6.19
C ALA A 262 -19.91 -10.02 7.29
N GLY A 263 -19.49 -9.54 8.45
CA GLY A 263 -19.08 -10.32 9.61
C GLY A 263 -17.92 -9.65 10.36
N ASN A 264 -17.36 -10.33 11.34
CA ASN A 264 -16.19 -9.83 12.07
C ASN A 264 -14.99 -9.72 11.11
N LYS A 265 -14.38 -8.52 11.02
CA LYS A 265 -13.28 -8.20 10.08
C LYS A 265 -13.58 -8.55 8.62
N THR A 266 -14.85 -8.70 8.27
CA THR A 266 -15.27 -9.10 6.92
C THR A 266 -16.05 -7.97 6.28
N GLY A 267 -15.58 -7.54 5.11
CA GLY A 267 -16.21 -6.50 4.30
C GLY A 267 -16.75 -7.03 2.99
N ARG A 268 -17.86 -6.43 2.56
CA ARG A 268 -18.43 -6.61 1.23
C ARG A 268 -18.37 -5.29 0.49
N MET A 269 -17.89 -5.34 -0.75
CA MET A 269 -17.96 -4.23 -1.70
C MET A 269 -18.75 -4.69 -2.92
N SER A 270 -19.74 -3.93 -3.33
CA SER A 270 -20.62 -4.28 -4.44
C SER A 270 -20.67 -3.15 -5.47
N LEU A 271 -20.52 -3.49 -6.75
CA LEU A 271 -20.92 -2.61 -7.85
C LEU A 271 -22.45 -2.69 -8.00
N VAL A 272 -23.09 -1.54 -8.13
CA VAL A 272 -24.56 -1.39 -8.12
C VAL A 272 -25.02 -0.85 -9.46
N TYR A 273 -25.70 -1.69 -10.23
CA TYR A 273 -26.18 -1.37 -11.55
C TYR A 273 -27.69 -1.13 -11.53
N PRO A 274 -28.20 0.01 -12.01
CA PRO A 274 -29.64 0.23 -12.15
C PRO A 274 -30.20 -0.65 -13.28
N VAL A 275 -31.30 -1.35 -13.01
CA VAL A 275 -32.01 -2.14 -14.01
C VAL A 275 -33.15 -1.29 -14.55
N THR A 276 -33.04 -0.80 -15.77
CA THR A 276 -33.97 0.11 -16.40
C THR A 276 -34.92 -0.58 -17.41
N SER A 277 -34.66 -1.86 -17.71
CA SER A 277 -35.42 -2.65 -18.67
C SER A 277 -35.63 -4.09 -18.17
N GLN A 278 -36.26 -4.92 -18.98
CA GLN A 278 -36.42 -6.36 -18.68
C GLN A 278 -35.12 -7.15 -18.88
N SER A 279 -34.03 -6.49 -19.30
CA SER A 279 -32.73 -7.12 -19.41
C SER A 279 -31.64 -6.18 -18.93
N ILE A 280 -30.57 -6.75 -18.38
CA ILE A 280 -29.34 -6.01 -18.01
C ILE A 280 -28.13 -6.76 -18.53
N GLN A 281 -27.13 -6.02 -19.00
CA GLN A 281 -25.83 -6.54 -19.36
C GLN A 281 -24.76 -5.85 -18.51
N VAL A 282 -23.91 -6.65 -17.87
CA VAL A 282 -22.82 -6.18 -17.00
C VAL A 282 -21.51 -6.75 -17.53
N PRO A 283 -20.78 -6.00 -18.35
CA PRO A 283 -19.46 -6.38 -18.78
C PRO A 283 -18.43 -6.03 -17.71
N LEU A 284 -17.60 -7.00 -17.35
CA LEU A 284 -16.57 -6.88 -16.31
C LEU A 284 -15.24 -7.39 -16.83
N ARG A 285 -14.16 -6.79 -16.40
CA ARG A 285 -12.83 -7.34 -16.51
C ARG A 285 -12.34 -7.72 -15.12
N ILE A 286 -12.01 -9.00 -14.93
CA ILE A 286 -11.61 -9.55 -13.65
C ILE A 286 -10.11 -9.85 -13.71
N TYR A 287 -9.37 -9.37 -12.74
CA TYR A 287 -7.94 -9.63 -12.61
C TYR A 287 -7.62 -10.18 -11.23
N PHE A 288 -6.91 -11.28 -11.18
CA PHE A 288 -6.24 -11.76 -9.98
C PHE A 288 -4.75 -11.97 -10.28
N GLY A 289 -3.92 -11.37 -9.47
CA GLY A 289 -2.48 -11.47 -9.67
C GLY A 289 -1.67 -10.50 -8.80
N PRO A 290 -0.36 -10.44 -9.09
CA PRO A 290 0.54 -9.53 -8.39
C PRO A 290 0.20 -8.07 -8.66
N LYS A 291 0.47 -7.20 -7.69
CA LYS A 291 0.39 -5.75 -7.88
C LYS A 291 1.61 -5.23 -8.65
N GLU A 292 1.78 -5.72 -9.84
CA GLU A 292 2.80 -5.27 -10.77
C GLU A 292 2.27 -4.13 -11.65
N LEU A 293 3.05 -3.05 -11.76
CA LEU A 293 2.62 -1.82 -12.43
C LEU A 293 2.18 -2.04 -13.87
N GLU A 294 2.98 -2.78 -14.63
CA GLU A 294 2.74 -3.04 -16.03
C GLU A 294 1.53 -3.96 -16.25
N ALA A 295 1.40 -4.99 -15.43
CA ALA A 295 0.26 -5.91 -15.48
C ALA A 295 -1.06 -5.21 -15.12
N LEU A 296 -1.07 -4.37 -14.08
CA LEU A 296 -2.26 -3.62 -13.69
C LEU A 296 -2.71 -2.63 -14.77
N ARG A 297 -1.78 -1.94 -15.43
CA ARG A 297 -2.07 -1.01 -16.52
C ARG A 297 -2.62 -1.69 -17.78
N GLN A 298 -2.23 -2.93 -18.03
CA GLN A 298 -2.81 -3.72 -19.13
C GLN A 298 -4.27 -4.07 -18.89
N VAL A 299 -4.67 -4.23 -17.62
CA VAL A 299 -6.06 -4.49 -17.23
C VAL A 299 -6.89 -3.23 -17.38
N ASP A 300 -6.48 -2.17 -16.71
CA ASP A 300 -7.09 -0.83 -16.77
C ASP A 300 -6.08 0.23 -16.28
N PRO A 301 -5.96 1.39 -16.95
CA PRO A 301 -5.03 2.45 -16.56
C PRO A 301 -5.23 2.96 -15.12
N THR A 302 -6.45 2.89 -14.58
CA THR A 302 -6.75 3.35 -13.22
C THR A 302 -6.34 2.35 -12.15
N LEU A 303 -6.13 1.09 -12.51
CA LEU A 303 -5.84 0.02 -11.55
C LEU A 303 -4.41 0.09 -10.99
N ASP A 304 -3.49 0.79 -11.65
CA ASP A 304 -2.12 1.00 -11.13
C ASP A 304 -2.10 1.80 -9.82
N HIS A 305 -3.13 2.64 -9.57
CA HIS A 305 -3.29 3.35 -8.32
C HIS A 305 -3.64 2.43 -7.12
N ALA A 306 -3.93 1.16 -7.36
CA ALA A 306 -4.04 0.17 -6.30
C ALA A 306 -2.71 -0.09 -5.58
N ILE A 307 -1.57 0.19 -6.24
CA ILE A 307 -0.25 0.18 -5.61
C ILE A 307 -0.12 1.41 -4.71
N ASP A 308 0.10 1.19 -3.42
CA ASP A 308 0.18 2.27 -2.44
C ASP A 308 1.63 2.72 -2.18
N PHE A 309 2.07 3.74 -2.87
CA PHE A 309 3.31 4.43 -2.53
C PHE A 309 3.09 5.71 -1.70
N GLY A 310 1.83 6.02 -1.36
CA GLY A 310 1.46 7.21 -0.58
C GLY A 310 1.89 8.53 -1.23
N TRP A 311 2.24 9.51 -0.42
CA TRP A 311 2.68 10.84 -0.88
C TRP A 311 4.00 10.82 -1.67
N PHE A 312 4.77 9.75 -1.49
CA PHE A 312 6.07 9.61 -2.13
C PHE A 312 6.03 8.93 -3.49
N THR A 313 4.83 8.75 -4.07
CA THR A 313 4.61 8.10 -5.38
C THR A 313 5.51 8.70 -6.47
N VAL A 314 5.63 10.03 -6.51
CA VAL A 314 6.48 10.74 -7.49
C VAL A 314 7.95 10.31 -7.41
N CYS A 315 8.46 10.02 -6.20
CA CYS A 315 9.82 9.53 -6.00
C CYS A 315 9.90 7.99 -6.09
N ALA A 316 8.86 7.29 -5.65
CA ALA A 316 8.83 5.83 -5.57
C ALA A 316 8.84 5.17 -6.97
N TYR A 317 8.05 5.67 -7.92
CA TYR A 317 8.01 5.13 -9.28
C TYR A 317 9.37 5.16 -10.00
N PRO A 318 10.09 6.28 -10.06
CA PRO A 318 11.43 6.29 -10.65
C PRO A 318 12.40 5.34 -9.95
N LEU A 319 12.33 5.23 -8.62
CA LEU A 319 13.19 4.32 -7.84
C LEU A 319 12.87 2.85 -8.14
N LEU A 320 11.59 2.49 -8.25
CA LEU A 320 11.17 1.14 -8.65
C LEU A 320 11.65 0.80 -10.07
N LYS A 321 11.45 1.71 -11.03
CA LYS A 321 11.94 1.53 -12.40
C LYS A 321 13.46 1.36 -12.45
N LEU A 322 14.19 2.17 -11.68
CA LEU A 322 15.64 2.08 -11.60
C LEU A 322 16.07 0.76 -10.93
N LEU A 323 15.36 0.29 -9.90
CA LEU A 323 15.61 -1.01 -9.27
C LEU A 323 15.40 -2.16 -10.26
N LYS A 324 14.28 -2.15 -11.02
CA LYS A 324 13.99 -3.14 -12.08
C LYS A 324 15.04 -3.09 -13.19
N TRP A 325 15.47 -1.91 -13.59
CA TRP A 325 16.52 -1.75 -14.59
C TRP A 325 17.85 -2.33 -14.11
N LEU A 326 18.28 -2.06 -12.89
CA LEU A 326 19.49 -2.65 -12.30
C LEU A 326 19.38 -4.17 -12.21
N TYR A 327 18.22 -4.70 -11.87
CA TYR A 327 17.97 -6.14 -11.81
C TYR A 327 18.20 -6.83 -13.17
N GLN A 328 17.88 -6.18 -14.30
CA GLN A 328 18.11 -6.76 -15.64
C GLN A 328 19.59 -7.10 -15.88
N PHE A 329 20.51 -6.37 -15.25
CA PHE A 329 21.95 -6.62 -15.39
C PHE A 329 22.48 -7.67 -14.41
N VAL A 330 22.00 -7.63 -13.15
CA VAL A 330 22.62 -8.43 -12.09
C VAL A 330 21.79 -9.65 -11.67
N GLN A 331 20.54 -9.75 -12.12
CA GLN A 331 19.59 -10.86 -11.86
C GLN A 331 19.46 -11.20 -10.36
N ASN A 332 19.68 -10.22 -9.48
CA ASN A 332 19.58 -10.36 -8.03
C ASN A 332 19.10 -9.04 -7.40
N TYR A 333 17.92 -9.05 -6.77
CA TYR A 333 17.34 -7.84 -6.18
C TYR A 333 18.16 -7.31 -4.99
N GLY A 334 18.81 -8.16 -4.20
CA GLY A 334 19.68 -7.70 -3.11
C GLY A 334 20.88 -6.91 -3.64
N ILE A 335 21.52 -7.39 -4.70
CA ILE A 335 22.61 -6.67 -5.37
C ILE A 335 22.08 -5.39 -6.02
N SER A 336 20.88 -5.43 -6.62
CA SER A 336 20.23 -4.24 -7.19
C SER A 336 19.96 -3.17 -6.13
N ILE A 337 19.55 -3.55 -4.92
CA ILE A 337 19.37 -2.64 -3.78
C ILE A 337 20.71 -2.00 -3.39
N ILE A 338 21.80 -2.78 -3.34
CA ILE A 338 23.14 -2.27 -3.05
C ILE A 338 23.56 -1.23 -4.09
N LEU A 339 23.46 -1.57 -5.38
CA LEU A 339 23.81 -0.68 -6.49
C LEU A 339 22.98 0.60 -6.50
N LEU A 340 21.66 0.47 -6.31
CA LEU A 340 20.74 1.61 -6.19
C LEU A 340 21.15 2.53 -5.03
N THR A 341 21.51 1.96 -3.88
CA THR A 341 21.95 2.71 -2.70
C THR A 341 23.25 3.48 -2.99
N LEU A 342 24.22 2.84 -3.62
CA LEU A 342 25.49 3.47 -3.97
C LEU A 342 25.29 4.59 -4.99
N LEU A 343 24.42 4.40 -5.98
CA LEU A 343 24.09 5.41 -6.97
C LEU A 343 23.43 6.63 -6.32
N LEU A 344 22.48 6.44 -5.43
CA LEU A 344 21.85 7.52 -4.68
C LEU A 344 22.85 8.25 -3.79
N LYS A 345 23.83 7.53 -3.20
CA LYS A 345 24.92 8.11 -2.43
C LYS A 345 25.86 8.97 -3.29
N MET A 346 26.11 8.57 -4.53
CA MET A 346 26.90 9.38 -5.47
C MET A 346 26.16 10.67 -5.84
N ILE A 347 24.87 10.59 -6.11
CA ILE A 347 24.04 11.76 -6.43
C ILE A 347 23.98 12.75 -5.26
N THR A 348 23.86 12.25 -4.04
CA THR A 348 23.76 13.08 -2.82
C THR A 348 25.13 13.53 -2.28
N PHE A 349 26.25 13.00 -2.84
CA PHE A 349 27.62 13.28 -2.36
C PHE A 349 27.97 14.78 -2.29
N PRO A 350 27.73 15.63 -3.33
CA PRO A 350 28.11 17.05 -3.28
C PRO A 350 27.40 17.80 -2.15
N LEU A 351 26.18 17.38 -1.81
CA LEU A 351 25.41 17.97 -0.74
C LEU A 351 25.94 17.54 0.63
N ASN A 352 26.24 16.23 0.78
CA ASN A 352 26.85 15.70 1.99
C ASN A 352 28.22 16.34 2.24
N TYR A 353 29.00 16.62 1.20
CA TYR A 353 30.27 17.34 1.30
C TYR A 353 30.10 18.74 1.89
N LYS A 354 29.13 19.52 1.37
CA LYS A 354 28.85 20.87 1.88
C LYS A 354 28.40 20.84 3.34
N SER A 355 27.54 19.91 3.71
CA SER A 355 27.06 19.73 5.08
C SER A 355 28.21 19.35 6.04
N MET A 356 29.04 18.39 5.69
CA MET A 356 30.21 17.99 6.50
C MET A 356 31.20 19.15 6.69
N LYS A 357 31.44 19.96 5.65
CA LYS A 357 32.26 21.17 5.75
C LYS A 357 31.67 22.16 6.76
N ASN A 358 30.37 22.38 6.73
CA ASN A 358 29.69 23.24 7.69
C ASN A 358 29.76 22.70 9.13
N MET A 359 29.54 21.37 9.31
CA MET A 359 29.69 20.71 10.62
C MET A 359 31.10 20.85 11.19
N LYS A 360 32.16 20.68 10.36
CA LYS A 360 33.54 20.92 10.76
C LYS A 360 33.77 22.34 11.29
N ASN A 361 33.25 23.31 10.56
CA ASN A 361 33.38 24.71 10.93
C ASN A 361 32.64 25.02 12.24
N MET A 362 31.45 24.43 12.42
CA MET A 362 30.68 24.54 13.65
C MET A 362 31.39 23.89 14.85
N ALA A 363 32.02 22.75 14.64
CA ALA A 363 32.82 22.08 15.68
C ALA A 363 34.00 22.96 16.19
N LYS A 364 34.59 23.81 15.34
CA LYS A 364 35.63 24.76 15.76
C LYS A 364 35.10 25.85 16.70
N LEU A 365 33.80 26.17 16.63
CA LEU A 365 33.18 27.14 17.53
C LEU A 365 32.70 26.54 18.86
N GLN A 366 32.81 25.23 19.04
CA GLN A 366 32.37 24.54 20.25
C GLN A 366 32.94 25.10 21.55
N PRO A 367 34.25 25.44 21.64
CA PRO A 367 34.79 26.07 22.83
C PRO A 367 34.17 27.42 23.17
N GLN A 368 33.84 28.22 22.14
CA GLN A 368 33.21 29.53 22.34
C GLN A 368 31.74 29.35 22.75
N LEU A 369 31.02 28.38 22.15
CA LEU A 369 29.67 28.01 22.55
C LEU A 369 29.59 27.52 23.99
N GLN A 370 30.60 26.76 24.47
CA GLN A 370 30.67 26.35 25.86
C GLN A 370 30.87 27.54 26.82
N ARG A 371 31.75 28.49 26.49
CA ARG A 371 31.94 29.71 27.27
C ARG A 371 30.67 30.57 27.36
N ILE A 372 29.93 30.69 26.27
CA ILE A 372 28.63 31.40 26.25
C ILE A 372 27.64 30.64 27.14
N LYS A 373 27.59 29.31 27.09
CA LYS A 373 26.70 28.49 27.91
C LYS A 373 26.99 28.62 29.41
N GLU A 374 28.26 28.68 29.78
CA GLU A 374 28.71 28.91 31.17
C GLU A 374 28.34 30.32 31.63
N ARG A 375 28.56 31.33 30.77
CA ARG A 375 28.31 32.73 31.10
C ARG A 375 26.81 33.06 31.28
N TYR A 376 25.94 32.45 30.48
CA TYR A 376 24.50 32.71 30.48
C TYR A 376 23.71 31.52 30.98
N LYS A 377 24.26 30.78 31.96
CA LYS A 377 23.70 29.52 32.48
C LYS A 377 22.27 29.67 33.02
N ASP A 378 21.99 30.81 33.64
CA ASP A 378 20.72 31.13 34.30
C ASP A 378 19.77 31.97 33.43
N ASP A 379 20.25 32.50 32.30
CA ASP A 379 19.45 33.28 31.35
C ASP A 379 19.42 32.61 29.98
N ARG A 380 18.36 31.85 29.74
CA ARG A 380 18.18 31.09 28.48
C ARG A 380 17.91 31.95 27.26
N GLU A 381 17.29 33.08 27.47
CA GLU A 381 16.97 33.98 26.37
C GLU A 381 18.23 34.68 25.85
N ALA A 382 19.06 35.20 26.76
CA ALA A 382 20.36 35.72 26.45
C ALA A 382 21.28 34.64 25.86
N LEU A 383 21.28 33.40 26.42
CA LEU A 383 22.05 32.28 25.89
C LEU A 383 21.70 31.98 24.41
N ASN A 384 20.41 31.86 24.09
CA ASN A 384 19.98 31.56 22.71
C ASN A 384 20.34 32.71 21.77
N ARG A 385 20.15 33.98 22.21
CA ARG A 385 20.49 35.14 21.41
C ARG A 385 21.99 35.20 21.11
N GLU A 386 22.83 35.03 22.13
CA GLU A 386 24.30 35.10 21.98
C GLU A 386 24.83 33.92 21.13
N MET A 387 24.27 32.71 21.29
CA MET A 387 24.60 31.58 20.42
C MET A 387 24.26 31.84 18.96
N LEU A 388 23.07 32.41 18.68
CA LEU A 388 22.66 32.76 17.32
C LEU A 388 23.52 33.89 16.73
N LEU A 389 23.88 34.89 17.53
CA LEU A 389 24.78 35.98 17.12
C LEU A 389 26.19 35.45 16.81
N LEU A 390 26.75 34.57 17.65
CA LEU A 390 28.04 33.95 17.39
C LEU A 390 28.02 33.19 16.05
N MET A 391 27.00 32.37 15.82
CA MET A 391 26.85 31.61 14.57
C MET A 391 26.69 32.54 13.36
N LYS A 392 25.86 33.59 13.48
CA LYS A 392 25.64 34.59 12.42
C LYS A 392 26.92 35.36 12.08
N ASN A 393 27.67 35.81 13.09
CA ASN A 393 28.91 36.58 12.89
C ASN A 393 29.99 35.78 12.18
N HIS A 394 29.98 34.44 12.33
CA HIS A 394 30.89 33.53 11.62
C HIS A 394 30.29 32.98 10.31
N GLY A 395 29.11 33.46 9.89
CA GLY A 395 28.47 33.04 8.63
C GLY A 395 27.98 31.59 8.65
N TYR A 396 27.71 31.03 9.84
CA TYR A 396 27.25 29.64 9.95
C TYR A 396 25.74 29.54 10.13
N ASN A 397 25.16 28.63 9.36
CA ASN A 397 23.75 28.29 9.48
C ASN A 397 23.62 26.97 10.29
N PRO A 398 22.96 27.01 11.48
CA PRO A 398 22.76 25.80 12.30
C PRO A 398 21.94 24.72 11.57
N MET A 399 21.09 25.13 10.62
CA MET A 399 20.29 24.21 9.80
C MET A 399 21.13 23.40 8.79
N ALA A 400 22.35 23.86 8.46
CA ALA A 400 23.18 23.17 7.47
C ALA A 400 23.65 21.77 7.95
N GLY A 401 23.70 21.51 9.26
CA GLY A 401 24.05 20.22 9.83
C GLY A 401 22.94 19.17 9.66
N CYS A 402 21.67 19.55 9.67
CA CYS A 402 20.55 18.63 9.48
C CYS A 402 20.12 18.45 8.02
N LEU A 403 20.70 19.21 7.08
CA LEU A 403 20.37 19.16 5.66
C LEU A 403 20.47 17.76 5.03
N PRO A 404 21.49 16.90 5.34
CA PRO A 404 21.53 15.53 4.85
C PRO A 404 20.32 14.70 5.28
N ILE A 405 19.88 14.86 6.53
CA ILE A 405 18.72 14.14 7.06
C ILE A 405 17.45 14.57 6.31
N LEU A 406 17.26 15.88 6.11
CA LEU A 406 16.06 16.41 5.41
C LEU A 406 15.94 15.90 3.98
N ILE A 407 17.05 15.71 3.27
CA ILE A 407 17.04 15.17 1.91
C ILE A 407 16.94 13.64 1.90
N GLN A 408 17.55 12.99 2.88
CA GLN A 408 17.48 11.54 3.03
C GLN A 408 16.07 11.05 3.36
N MET A 409 15.25 11.85 4.10
CA MET A 409 13.91 11.46 4.54
C MET A 409 12.96 11.12 3.37
N PRO A 410 12.77 11.98 2.34
CA PRO A 410 11.95 11.62 1.19
C PRO A 410 12.46 10.38 0.45
N ILE A 411 13.78 10.25 0.28
CA ILE A 411 14.40 9.08 -0.36
C ILE A 411 14.14 7.82 0.47
N PHE A 412 14.33 7.91 1.79
CA PHE A 412 14.07 6.80 2.71
C PHE A 412 12.62 6.33 2.65
N PHE A 413 11.65 7.26 2.73
CA PHE A 413 10.24 6.90 2.70
C PHE A 413 9.79 6.35 1.36
N ALA A 414 10.30 6.91 0.27
CA ALA A 414 10.03 6.38 -1.06
C ALA A 414 10.57 4.95 -1.22
N LEU A 415 11.83 4.70 -0.81
CA LEU A 415 12.42 3.37 -0.84
C LEU A 415 11.75 2.41 0.16
N TYR A 416 11.40 2.87 1.35
CA TYR A 416 10.63 2.07 2.31
C TYR A 416 9.34 1.56 1.65
N ARG A 417 8.57 2.45 1.02
CA ARG A 417 7.32 2.06 0.32
C ARG A 417 7.59 1.11 -0.83
N VAL A 418 8.60 1.38 -1.65
CA VAL A 418 9.00 0.47 -2.74
C VAL A 418 9.40 -0.90 -2.19
N LEU A 419 10.33 -0.98 -1.25
CA LEU A 419 10.85 -2.24 -0.75
C LEU A 419 9.84 -3.01 0.11
N TYR A 420 8.86 -2.32 0.72
CA TYR A 420 7.81 -2.94 1.51
C TYR A 420 6.70 -3.56 0.68
N SER A 421 6.27 -2.90 -0.41
CA SER A 421 5.06 -3.27 -1.16
C SER A 421 5.32 -3.81 -2.57
N SER A 422 6.57 -3.84 -3.04
CA SER A 422 6.88 -4.35 -4.39
C SER A 422 6.83 -5.86 -4.45
N ILE A 423 6.05 -6.38 -5.40
CA ILE A 423 5.97 -7.81 -5.69
C ILE A 423 7.31 -8.38 -6.17
N GLU A 424 8.16 -7.56 -6.74
CA GLU A 424 9.50 -7.92 -7.23
C GLU A 424 10.42 -8.48 -6.14
N LEU A 425 10.15 -8.12 -4.88
CA LEU A 425 10.91 -8.60 -3.73
C LEU A 425 10.27 -9.82 -3.05
N TYR A 426 9.06 -10.19 -3.45
CA TYR A 426 8.34 -11.32 -2.89
C TYR A 426 9.11 -12.61 -3.13
N HIS A 427 9.56 -13.26 -2.05
CA HIS A 427 10.40 -14.46 -2.06
C HIS A 427 11.71 -14.32 -2.88
N ALA A 428 12.18 -13.08 -3.12
CA ALA A 428 13.42 -12.85 -3.85
C ALA A 428 14.65 -13.13 -2.96
N PRO A 429 15.54 -14.06 -3.35
CA PRO A 429 16.74 -14.35 -2.57
C PRO A 429 17.81 -13.28 -2.80
N PHE A 430 18.59 -13.00 -1.74
CA PHE A 430 19.81 -12.21 -1.88
C PHE A 430 21.05 -13.10 -1.90
N GLY A 431 21.16 -14.00 -0.95
CA GLY A 431 22.31 -14.87 -0.73
C GLY A 431 22.67 -14.98 0.76
N PHE A 432 23.64 -15.83 1.07
CA PHE A 432 24.02 -16.19 2.44
C PHE A 432 22.81 -16.72 3.22
N TRP A 433 22.43 -16.06 4.31
CA TRP A 433 21.29 -16.43 5.15
C TRP A 433 19.99 -15.71 4.76
N ILE A 434 20.04 -14.71 3.85
CA ILE A 434 18.84 -13.98 3.39
C ILE A 434 18.28 -14.69 2.17
N HIS A 435 17.29 -15.55 2.40
CA HIS A 435 16.60 -16.29 1.34
C HIS A 435 15.39 -15.56 0.81
N ASP A 436 14.88 -14.58 1.54
CA ASP A 436 13.70 -13.79 1.18
C ASP A 436 13.87 -12.33 1.61
N LEU A 437 13.93 -11.42 0.62
CA LEU A 437 14.05 -9.99 0.86
C LEU A 437 12.74 -9.36 1.34
N SER A 438 11.61 -10.01 1.13
CA SER A 438 10.29 -9.52 1.55
C SER A 438 9.95 -9.85 3.01
N SER A 439 10.62 -10.83 3.59
CA SER A 439 10.44 -11.25 4.97
C SER A 439 11.53 -10.73 5.92
N ARG A 440 11.32 -10.92 7.22
CA ARG A 440 12.30 -10.52 8.25
C ARG A 440 13.58 -11.32 8.11
N ASP A 441 14.71 -10.73 8.53
CA ASP A 441 15.98 -11.47 8.62
C ASP A 441 15.87 -12.60 9.66
N PRO A 442 15.97 -13.87 9.24
CA PRO A 442 15.75 -15.01 10.14
C PRO A 442 16.79 -15.13 11.26
N LEU A 443 18.00 -14.61 11.03
CA LEU A 443 19.10 -14.66 12.00
C LEU A 443 19.33 -13.31 12.71
N TYR A 444 18.56 -12.27 12.37
CA TYR A 444 18.71 -10.90 12.89
C TYR A 444 20.10 -10.29 12.71
N ILE A 445 20.92 -10.84 11.81
CA ILE A 445 22.28 -10.40 11.57
C ILE A 445 22.29 -8.98 10.99
N THR A 446 21.45 -8.70 9.98
CA THR A 446 21.42 -7.39 9.33
C THR A 446 20.97 -6.26 10.27
N PRO A 447 19.94 -6.38 11.14
CA PRO A 447 19.63 -5.35 12.14
C PRO A 447 20.74 -5.11 13.16
N VAL A 448 21.43 -6.18 13.60
CA VAL A 448 22.54 -6.07 14.55
C VAL A 448 23.74 -5.36 13.91
N LEU A 449 24.12 -5.77 12.69
CA LEU A 449 25.18 -5.10 11.93
C LEU A 449 24.82 -3.64 11.63
N LEU A 450 23.57 -3.34 11.33
CA LEU A 450 23.10 -1.97 11.14
C LEU A 450 23.29 -1.13 12.40
N SER A 451 22.87 -1.63 13.57
CA SER A 451 23.04 -0.94 14.86
C SER A 451 24.51 -0.64 15.15
N LEU A 452 25.37 -1.64 14.95
CA LEU A 452 26.82 -1.50 15.14
C LEU A 452 27.41 -0.47 14.16
N THR A 453 27.03 -0.54 12.90
CA THR A 453 27.48 0.38 11.85
C THR A 453 27.04 1.82 12.16
N MET A 454 25.79 2.03 12.57
CA MET A 454 25.27 3.34 12.96
C MET A 454 25.99 3.88 14.20
N PHE A 455 26.31 3.03 15.18
CA PHE A 455 27.09 3.42 16.35
C PHE A 455 28.51 3.87 15.98
N ILE A 456 29.19 3.14 15.08
CA ILE A 456 30.50 3.52 14.54
C ILE A 456 30.39 4.84 13.78
N GLN A 457 29.40 4.99 12.90
CA GLN A 457 29.16 6.22 12.15
C GLN A 457 28.97 7.42 13.07
N GLN A 458 28.24 7.24 14.16
CA GLN A 458 28.00 8.30 15.15
C GLN A 458 29.29 8.74 15.84
N LYS A 459 30.17 7.80 16.21
CA LYS A 459 31.50 8.13 16.79
C LYS A 459 32.41 8.87 15.82
N LEU A 460 32.28 8.63 14.52
CA LEU A 460 33.03 9.34 13.49
C LEU A 460 32.50 10.74 13.20
N THR A 461 31.26 11.02 13.56
CA THR A 461 30.60 12.31 13.32
C THR A 461 31.02 13.31 14.41
N PRO A 462 31.43 14.54 14.06
CA PRO A 462 31.76 15.55 15.05
C PRO A 462 30.58 15.80 16.00
N ASN A 463 30.85 15.70 17.30
CA ASN A 463 29.79 15.92 18.30
C ASN A 463 29.47 17.42 18.37
N THR A 464 28.24 17.77 18.01
CA THR A 464 27.72 19.15 18.09
C THR A 464 26.74 19.32 19.25
N ALA A 465 26.50 18.28 20.04
CA ALA A 465 25.59 18.34 21.16
C ALA A 465 26.17 19.23 22.28
N THR A 466 25.41 20.22 22.67
CA THR A 466 25.76 21.15 23.75
C THR A 466 25.28 20.67 25.13
N ASP A 467 24.33 19.73 25.17
CA ASP A 467 23.74 19.18 26.39
C ASP A 467 24.16 17.71 26.58
N PRO A 468 24.69 17.32 27.78
CA PRO A 468 25.07 15.94 28.09
C PRO A 468 23.89 14.94 27.95
N ALA A 469 22.66 15.36 28.30
CA ALA A 469 21.48 14.52 28.16
C ALA A 469 21.17 14.26 26.66
N GLN A 470 21.29 15.28 25.81
CA GLN A 470 21.15 15.14 24.36
C GLN A 470 22.23 14.22 23.77
N ALA A 471 23.49 14.36 24.22
CA ALA A 471 24.59 13.50 23.77
C ALA A 471 24.33 12.02 24.11
N LYS A 472 23.85 11.73 25.35
CA LYS A 472 23.50 10.38 25.78
C LYS A 472 22.32 9.79 24.99
N MET A 473 21.30 10.60 24.74
CA MET A 473 20.14 10.19 23.91
C MET A 473 20.59 9.85 22.48
N MET A 474 21.45 10.67 21.88
CA MET A 474 22.02 10.39 20.56
C MET A 474 22.80 9.08 20.53
N GLN A 475 23.54 8.73 21.59
CA GLN A 475 24.30 7.47 21.68
C GLN A 475 23.39 6.23 21.72
N LEU A 476 22.18 6.34 22.31
CA LEU A 476 21.22 5.23 22.38
C LEU A 476 20.39 5.06 21.10
N MET A 477 20.29 6.10 20.26
CA MET A 477 19.48 6.10 19.05
C MET A 477 19.78 4.92 18.09
N PRO A 478 21.04 4.55 17.82
CA PRO A 478 21.33 3.39 16.96
C PRO A 478 20.77 2.07 17.47
N LEU A 479 20.78 1.87 18.80
CA LEU A 479 20.23 0.65 19.41
C LEU A 479 18.70 0.59 19.29
N ILE A 480 18.04 1.72 19.57
CA ILE A 480 16.58 1.84 19.44
C ILE A 480 16.16 1.60 17.98
N PHE A 481 16.88 2.22 17.03
CA PHE A 481 16.62 2.08 15.61
C PHE A 481 16.84 0.64 15.12
N GLY A 482 17.93 -0.01 15.57
CA GLY A 482 18.20 -1.41 15.24
C GLY A 482 17.13 -2.36 15.79
N ALA A 483 16.68 -2.14 17.02
CA ALA A 483 15.58 -2.93 17.59
C ALA A 483 14.28 -2.78 16.77
N PHE A 484 13.97 -1.58 16.30
CA PHE A 484 12.83 -1.35 15.40
C PHE A 484 13.00 -2.08 14.07
N MET A 485 14.22 -2.14 13.52
CA MET A 485 14.51 -2.80 12.25
C MET A 485 14.34 -4.32 12.27
N ILE A 486 14.33 -4.97 13.45
CA ILE A 486 14.08 -6.41 13.60
C ILE A 486 12.71 -6.81 13.05
N ALA A 487 11.72 -5.92 13.14
CA ALA A 487 10.36 -6.19 12.68
C ALA A 487 10.15 -5.98 11.17
N LEU A 488 11.13 -5.41 10.47
CA LEU A 488 10.99 -4.99 9.08
C LEU A 488 11.59 -6.01 8.08
N PRO A 489 11.18 -5.98 6.81
CA PRO A 489 11.72 -6.85 5.77
C PRO A 489 13.22 -6.72 5.60
N SER A 490 13.89 -7.85 5.31
CA SER A 490 15.35 -7.91 5.15
C SER A 490 15.88 -7.06 4.00
N GLY A 491 15.12 -6.86 2.93
CA GLY A 491 15.47 -5.94 1.85
C GLY A 491 15.61 -4.48 2.32
N LEU A 492 14.76 -4.05 3.25
CA LEU A 492 14.85 -2.70 3.82
C LEU A 492 16.03 -2.58 4.80
N THR A 493 16.24 -3.59 5.65
CA THR A 493 17.38 -3.59 6.57
C THR A 493 18.71 -3.67 5.82
N LEU A 494 18.78 -4.41 4.71
CA LEU A 494 19.91 -4.44 3.78
C LEU A 494 20.19 -3.05 3.20
N TYR A 495 19.17 -2.37 2.68
CA TYR A 495 19.29 -0.99 2.19
C TYR A 495 19.88 -0.06 3.27
N MET A 496 19.33 -0.11 4.49
CA MET A 496 19.78 0.74 5.59
C MET A 496 21.23 0.43 6.00
N LEU A 497 21.61 -0.85 6.05
CA LEU A 497 22.97 -1.28 6.34
C LEU A 497 23.97 -0.75 5.29
N VAL A 498 23.67 -0.96 4.01
CA VAL A 498 24.52 -0.47 2.90
C VAL A 498 24.60 1.06 2.91
N ASN A 499 23.48 1.74 3.17
CA ASN A 499 23.43 3.19 3.29
C ASN A 499 24.31 3.70 4.45
N ALA A 500 24.30 3.02 5.60
CA ALA A 500 25.15 3.37 6.75
C ALA A 500 26.64 3.09 6.46
N LEU A 501 26.99 1.94 5.87
CA LEU A 501 28.34 1.60 5.47
C LEU A 501 28.90 2.61 4.44
N ALA A 502 28.11 2.94 3.42
CA ALA A 502 28.50 3.94 2.42
C ALA A 502 28.66 5.33 3.06
N SER A 503 27.85 5.67 4.07
CA SER A 503 28.01 6.92 4.84
C SER A 503 29.31 6.94 5.60
N ILE A 504 29.72 5.83 6.26
CA ILE A 504 31.02 5.72 6.92
C ILE A 504 32.14 5.92 5.90
N GLY A 505 32.10 5.25 4.76
CA GLY A 505 33.10 5.42 3.69
C GLY A 505 33.21 6.87 3.22
N GLN A 506 32.08 7.53 2.95
CA GLN A 506 32.02 8.94 2.59
C GLN A 506 32.60 9.82 3.71
N GLN A 507 32.26 9.55 4.96
CA GLN A 507 32.70 10.32 6.11
C GLN A 507 34.21 10.20 6.34
N LEU A 508 34.79 9.00 6.26
CA LEU A 508 36.22 8.77 6.37
C LEU A 508 37.00 9.50 5.24
N PHE A 509 36.49 9.41 4.00
CA PHE A 509 37.04 10.14 2.87
C PHE A 509 37.01 11.66 3.10
N LEU A 510 35.89 12.21 3.56
CA LEU A 510 35.71 13.62 3.82
C LEU A 510 36.50 14.09 5.04
N ASN A 511 36.61 13.28 6.10
CA ASN A 511 37.42 13.59 7.26
C ASN A 511 38.90 13.74 6.86
N LYS A 512 39.41 12.81 6.04
CA LYS A 512 40.78 12.89 5.51
C LYS A 512 41.01 14.14 4.63
N LYS A 513 40.06 14.42 3.70
CA LYS A 513 40.15 15.56 2.78
C LYS A 513 40.01 16.92 3.48
N LEU A 514 39.24 16.99 4.55
CA LEU A 514 38.95 18.21 5.31
C LEU A 514 39.80 18.33 6.57
N ASP A 515 40.74 17.40 6.83
CA ASP A 515 41.59 17.35 8.03
C ASP A 515 40.75 17.42 9.34
N ILE A 516 39.74 16.55 9.44
CA ILE A 516 38.85 16.44 10.60
C ILE A 516 39.37 15.31 11.49
N LYS A 517 39.75 15.64 12.75
CA LYS A 517 39.99 14.59 13.75
C LYS A 517 38.67 13.94 14.17
N PRO A 518 38.60 12.60 14.26
CA PRO A 518 37.43 11.93 14.85
C PRO A 518 37.25 12.37 16.31
N ALA A 519 35.98 12.36 16.77
CA ALA A 519 35.61 12.77 18.13
C ALA A 519 36.00 11.71 19.16
#